data_aa5115e766bc94aba475d0f5f02dc2de
#
_entry.id   aa5115e766bc94aba475d0f5f02dc2de
#
_cell.length_a   1.000
_cell.length_b   1.000
_cell.length_c   1.000
_cell.angle_alpha   90.00
_cell.angle_beta   90.00
_cell.angle_gamma   90.00
#
_symmetry.space_group_name_H-M   'P 1'
#
loop_
_entity.id
_entity.type
_entity.pdbx_description
1 polymer ?
#
loop_
_entity_poly.entity_id
_entity_poly.type
_entity_poly.pdbx_seq_one_letter_code
_entity_poly.pdbx_strand_id
1 'polypeptide(L)'
;MLQRDGIKLEEVCDYKIYPIADNDTPKLSADRFEYTFSSGLTFFRVWDLETIRKMYNNITVSKNEEGKDELAFKDKEVCEEYIHIITRLWPEWVSDRDRTVMQFLADICKSMNEAGYLTIDDLYTLSEKEIIDKIINCEDKYLAESFRRFQ
;
A
#
# COMPACT_ATOMS: atom_id res chain seq x y z
N MET A 1 -18.10 9.72 5.12
CA MET A 1 -17.16 10.50 4.28
C MET A 1 -17.77 10.76 2.91
N LEU A 2 -18.08 9.78 2.08
CA LEU A 2 -18.65 9.98 0.74
C LEU A 2 -19.93 10.85 0.72
N GLN A 3 -20.88 10.59 1.64
CA GLN A 3 -22.12 11.38 1.73
C GLN A 3 -21.87 12.85 2.08
N ARG A 4 -20.87 13.15 2.94
CA ARG A 4 -20.48 14.52 3.29
C ARG A 4 -20.00 15.29 2.07
N ASP A 5 -19.30 14.62 1.17
CA ASP A 5 -18.67 15.23 0.01
C ASP A 5 -19.55 15.11 -1.26
N GLY A 6 -20.78 14.60 -1.11
CA GLY A 6 -21.76 14.47 -2.19
C GLY A 6 -21.42 13.40 -3.24
N ILE A 7 -20.48 12.49 -2.91
CA ILE A 7 -20.01 11.42 -3.80
C ILE A 7 -20.91 10.19 -3.61
N LYS A 8 -21.41 9.64 -4.69
CA LYS A 8 -22.19 8.39 -4.65
C LYS A 8 -21.25 7.19 -4.64
N LEU A 9 -21.64 6.13 -3.93
CA LEU A 9 -20.83 4.91 -3.85
C LEU A 9 -20.58 4.30 -5.23
N GLU A 10 -21.58 4.31 -6.11
CA GLU A 10 -21.51 3.77 -7.45
C GLU A 10 -20.48 4.50 -8.34
N GLU A 11 -20.15 5.75 -8.02
CA GLU A 11 -19.16 6.54 -8.74
C GLU A 11 -17.72 6.16 -8.39
N VAL A 12 -17.49 5.47 -7.27
CA VAL A 12 -16.15 5.18 -6.75
C VAL A 12 -15.89 3.70 -6.45
N CYS A 13 -16.91 2.85 -6.44
CA CYS A 13 -16.75 1.43 -6.11
C CYS A 13 -16.07 0.60 -7.22
N ASP A 14 -16.20 1.02 -8.47
CA ASP A 14 -15.49 0.41 -9.60
C ASP A 14 -14.30 1.28 -10.02
N TYR A 15 -13.15 1.07 -9.37
CA TYR A 15 -11.93 1.83 -9.65
C TYR A 15 -11.39 1.61 -11.08
N LYS A 16 -11.79 0.53 -11.76
CA LYS A 16 -11.34 0.20 -13.13
C LYS A 16 -11.81 1.20 -14.19
N ILE A 17 -12.86 2.00 -13.87
CA ILE A 17 -13.25 3.10 -14.74
C ILE A 17 -12.29 4.30 -14.68
N TYR A 18 -11.35 4.30 -13.74
CA TYR A 18 -10.34 5.34 -13.54
C TYR A 18 -8.91 4.78 -13.76
N PRO A 19 -8.53 4.46 -15.01
CA PRO A 19 -7.27 3.76 -15.30
C PRO A 19 -6.01 4.55 -14.93
N ILE A 20 -6.13 5.87 -14.74
CA ILE A 20 -5.04 6.71 -14.23
C ILE A 20 -4.90 6.58 -12.71
N ALA A 21 -6.02 6.43 -11.98
CA ALA A 21 -6.00 6.29 -10.53
C ALA A 21 -5.42 4.94 -10.11
N ASP A 22 -5.94 3.85 -10.67
CA ASP A 22 -5.42 2.50 -10.48
C ASP A 22 -5.68 1.64 -11.72
N ASN A 23 -4.85 0.63 -11.96
CA ASN A 23 -4.91 -0.27 -13.10
C ASN A 23 -4.14 -1.57 -12.84
N ASP A 24 -4.29 -2.55 -13.74
CA ASP A 24 -3.60 -3.82 -13.64
C ASP A 24 -2.07 -3.66 -13.85
N THR A 25 -1.29 -4.37 -13.02
CA THR A 25 0.18 -4.48 -13.16
C THR A 25 0.53 -5.08 -14.53
N PRO A 26 1.57 -4.59 -15.22
CA PRO A 26 2.64 -3.67 -14.77
C PRO A 26 2.42 -2.19 -15.12
N LYS A 27 1.23 -1.78 -15.50
CA LYS A 27 0.94 -0.41 -15.93
C LYS A 27 1.18 0.60 -14.80
N LEU A 28 1.46 1.85 -15.18
CA LEU A 28 1.65 2.94 -14.23
C LEU A 28 0.31 3.55 -13.82
N SER A 29 0.13 3.81 -12.53
CA SER A 29 -1.05 4.46 -11.95
C SER A 29 -0.65 5.44 -10.87
N ALA A 30 -1.55 6.34 -10.49
CA ALA A 30 -1.32 7.31 -9.42
C ALA A 30 -1.08 6.61 -8.08
N ASP A 31 -1.87 5.57 -7.77
CA ASP A 31 -1.71 4.74 -6.58
C ASP A 31 -0.32 4.10 -6.53
N ARG A 32 0.13 3.53 -7.64
CA ARG A 32 1.44 2.88 -7.73
C ARG A 32 2.59 3.85 -7.57
N PHE A 33 2.48 5.06 -8.13
CA PHE A 33 3.48 6.11 -7.94
C PHE A 33 3.52 6.60 -6.49
N GLU A 34 2.35 6.86 -5.89
CA GLU A 34 2.27 7.33 -4.50
C GLU A 34 2.92 6.31 -3.55
N TYR A 35 2.50 5.07 -3.63
CA TYR A 35 3.04 3.98 -2.82
C TYR A 35 4.56 3.82 -3.02
N THR A 36 5.02 3.86 -4.26
CA THR A 36 6.43 3.69 -4.60
C THR A 36 7.28 4.85 -4.09
N PHE A 37 6.86 6.09 -4.32
CA PHE A 37 7.61 7.26 -3.87
C PHE A 37 7.64 7.37 -2.35
N SER A 38 6.52 7.16 -1.67
CA SER A 38 6.45 7.23 -0.22
C SER A 38 7.29 6.14 0.44
N SER A 39 7.22 4.90 -0.03
CA SER A 39 8.04 3.79 0.46
C SER A 39 9.52 3.98 0.15
N GLY A 40 9.84 4.46 -1.06
CA GLY A 40 11.21 4.73 -1.47
C GLY A 40 11.88 5.84 -0.67
N LEU A 41 11.11 6.85 -0.24
CA LEU A 41 11.59 7.95 0.60
C LEU A 41 11.76 7.52 2.06
N THR A 42 10.74 6.86 2.63
CA THR A 42 10.65 6.67 4.08
C THR A 42 11.24 5.33 4.54
N PHE A 43 10.91 4.25 3.87
CA PHE A 43 11.28 2.90 4.27
C PHE A 43 12.61 2.47 3.64
N PHE A 44 12.70 2.50 2.32
CA PHE A 44 13.89 2.04 1.61
C PHE A 44 15.00 3.09 1.51
N ARG A 45 14.68 4.39 1.62
CA ARG A 45 15.61 5.52 1.53
C ARG A 45 16.45 5.52 0.26
N VAL A 46 15.84 5.14 -0.86
CA VAL A 46 16.47 5.08 -2.18
C VAL A 46 16.32 6.37 -2.97
N TRP A 47 15.37 7.23 -2.55
CA TRP A 47 15.10 8.54 -3.14
C TRP A 47 15.10 9.64 -2.08
N ASP A 48 15.48 10.83 -2.50
CA ASP A 48 15.23 12.07 -1.77
C ASP A 48 14.06 12.85 -2.38
N LEU A 49 13.65 13.92 -1.72
CA LEU A 49 12.54 14.75 -2.18
C LEU A 49 12.82 15.47 -3.50
N GLU A 50 14.08 15.77 -3.81
CA GLU A 50 14.46 16.43 -5.06
C GLU A 50 14.29 15.47 -6.23
N THR A 51 14.78 14.26 -6.10
CA THR A 51 14.61 13.18 -7.09
C THR A 51 13.13 12.86 -7.32
N ILE A 52 12.35 12.73 -6.25
CA ILE A 52 10.91 12.50 -6.37
C ILE A 52 10.22 13.64 -7.11
N ARG A 53 10.54 14.90 -6.80
CA ARG A 53 9.98 16.07 -7.50
C ARG A 53 10.34 16.08 -8.99
N LYS A 54 11.58 15.73 -9.33
CA LYS A 54 12.03 15.58 -10.72
C LYS A 54 11.17 14.54 -11.44
N MET A 55 11.03 13.36 -10.86
CA MET A 55 10.22 12.27 -11.43
C MET A 55 8.76 12.66 -11.54
N TYR A 56 8.16 13.20 -10.47
CA TYR A 56 6.76 13.62 -10.44
C TYR A 56 6.44 14.68 -11.51
N ASN A 57 7.29 15.70 -11.67
CA ASN A 57 7.11 16.73 -12.70
C ASN A 57 7.29 16.19 -14.13
N ASN A 58 7.87 15.02 -14.26
CA ASN A 58 8.07 14.34 -15.54
C ASN A 58 6.89 13.44 -15.92
N ILE A 59 5.98 13.14 -14.97
CA ILE A 59 4.78 12.33 -15.23
C ILE A 59 3.85 13.06 -16.19
N THR A 60 3.26 12.32 -17.10
CA THR A 60 2.28 12.80 -18.09
C THR A 60 1.21 11.73 -18.32
N VAL A 61 0.11 12.13 -18.94
CA VAL A 61 -0.92 11.19 -19.44
C VAL A 61 -0.63 10.88 -20.89
N SER A 62 -0.65 9.63 -21.25
CA SER A 62 -0.47 9.10 -22.60
C SER A 62 -1.61 8.14 -22.93
N LYS A 63 -1.74 7.78 -24.20
CA LYS A 63 -2.62 6.70 -24.63
C LYS A 63 -1.82 5.42 -24.76
N ASN A 64 -2.34 4.35 -24.15
CA ASN A 64 -1.76 3.02 -24.32
C ASN A 64 -2.18 2.38 -25.66
N GLU A 65 -1.75 1.15 -25.92
CA GLU A 65 -2.05 0.41 -27.13
C GLU A 65 -3.55 0.18 -27.37
N GLU A 66 -4.35 0.19 -26.31
CA GLU A 66 -5.82 0.06 -26.37
C GLU A 66 -6.52 1.42 -26.51
N GLY A 67 -5.78 2.52 -26.60
CA GLY A 67 -6.31 3.88 -26.68
C GLY A 67 -6.84 4.44 -25.35
N LYS A 68 -6.61 3.75 -24.23
CA LYS A 68 -6.97 4.18 -22.88
C LYS A 68 -5.91 5.11 -22.31
N ASP A 69 -6.34 5.99 -21.41
CA ASP A 69 -5.40 6.86 -20.68
C ASP A 69 -4.54 6.05 -19.72
N GLU A 70 -3.24 6.35 -19.71
CA GLU A 70 -2.25 5.73 -18.84
C GLU A 70 -1.21 6.76 -18.45
N LEU A 71 -0.66 6.65 -17.23
CA LEU A 71 0.45 7.48 -16.80
C LEU A 71 1.75 7.01 -17.47
N ALA A 72 2.56 7.97 -17.87
CA ALA A 72 3.85 7.75 -18.50
C ALA A 72 4.85 8.82 -18.06
N PHE A 73 6.11 8.64 -18.40
CA PHE A 73 7.14 9.68 -18.29
C PHE A 73 7.29 10.41 -19.62
N LYS A 74 7.57 11.73 -19.57
CA LYS A 74 7.89 12.54 -20.75
C LYS A 74 9.27 12.19 -21.32
N ASP A 75 10.24 11.96 -20.45
CA ASP A 75 11.63 11.72 -20.80
C ASP A 75 12.01 10.27 -20.51
N LYS A 76 12.64 9.64 -21.49
CA LYS A 76 13.07 8.25 -21.43
C LYS A 76 14.09 8.02 -20.30
N GLU A 77 15.01 8.93 -20.12
CA GLU A 77 16.06 8.84 -19.10
C GLU A 77 15.48 8.84 -17.69
N VAL A 78 14.44 9.64 -17.44
CA VAL A 78 13.74 9.67 -16.13
C VAL A 78 12.95 8.38 -15.91
N CYS A 79 12.34 7.86 -16.96
CA CYS A 79 11.66 6.55 -16.91
C CYS A 79 12.65 5.42 -16.60
N GLU A 80 13.80 5.38 -17.26
CA GLU A 80 14.83 4.37 -17.02
C GLU A 80 15.40 4.45 -15.60
N GLU A 81 15.63 5.67 -15.08
CA GLU A 81 16.03 5.87 -13.68
C GLU A 81 15.00 5.32 -12.70
N TYR A 82 13.72 5.62 -12.92
CA TYR A 82 12.61 5.09 -12.11
C TYR A 82 12.56 3.55 -12.15
N ILE A 83 12.55 2.97 -13.35
CA ILE A 83 12.47 1.52 -13.54
C ILE A 83 13.66 0.81 -12.89
N HIS A 84 14.87 1.36 -13.03
CA HIS A 84 16.07 0.79 -12.45
C HIS A 84 15.99 0.65 -10.93
N ILE A 85 15.37 1.61 -10.25
CA ILE A 85 15.19 1.57 -8.80
C ILE A 85 14.04 0.61 -8.43
N ILE A 86 12.90 0.71 -9.13
CA ILE A 86 11.73 -0.14 -8.87
C ILE A 86 12.05 -1.62 -9.02
N THR A 87 12.80 -2.01 -10.04
CA THR A 87 13.18 -3.42 -10.24
C THR A 87 14.03 -3.99 -9.11
N ARG A 88 14.69 -3.14 -8.31
CA ARG A 88 15.41 -3.55 -7.10
C ARG A 88 14.49 -3.66 -5.88
N LEU A 89 13.44 -2.83 -5.80
CA LEU A 89 12.50 -2.83 -4.69
C LEU A 89 11.41 -3.90 -4.86
N TRP A 90 11.01 -4.19 -6.08
CA TRP A 90 9.94 -5.12 -6.40
C TRP A 90 10.09 -6.51 -5.75
N PRO A 91 11.28 -7.15 -5.74
CA PRO A 91 11.46 -8.44 -5.09
C PRO A 91 11.13 -8.43 -3.59
N GLU A 92 11.37 -7.30 -2.90
CA GLU A 92 11.03 -7.17 -1.47
C GLU A 92 9.51 -7.16 -1.26
N TRP A 93 8.76 -6.44 -2.10
CA TRP A 93 7.31 -6.31 -1.98
C TRP A 93 6.53 -7.59 -2.35
N VAL A 94 7.11 -8.46 -3.17
CA VAL A 94 6.49 -9.73 -3.58
C VAL A 94 7.15 -10.94 -2.90
N SER A 95 8.02 -10.70 -1.93
CA SER A 95 8.78 -11.75 -1.26
C SER A 95 7.88 -12.68 -0.43
N ASP A 96 8.30 -13.92 -0.27
CA ASP A 96 7.64 -14.84 0.65
C ASP A 96 7.73 -14.37 2.10
N ARG A 97 8.77 -13.59 2.43
CA ARG A 97 8.92 -12.95 3.73
C ARG A 97 7.78 -11.98 4.01
N ASP A 98 7.50 -11.07 3.08
CA ASP A 98 6.40 -10.10 3.21
C ASP A 98 5.06 -10.80 3.38
N ARG A 99 4.76 -11.77 2.50
CA ARG A 99 3.55 -12.58 2.59
C ARG A 99 3.42 -13.33 3.91
N THR A 100 4.51 -13.92 4.39
CA THR A 100 4.53 -14.64 5.68
C THR A 100 4.24 -13.72 6.84
N VAL A 101 4.84 -12.51 6.84
CA VAL A 101 4.62 -11.48 7.85
C VAL A 101 3.16 -11.03 7.87
N MET A 102 2.59 -10.73 6.70
CA MET A 102 1.18 -10.33 6.57
C MET A 102 0.22 -11.44 7.01
N GLN A 103 0.49 -12.69 6.61
CA GLN A 103 -0.33 -13.84 6.99
C GLN A 103 -0.28 -14.09 8.51
N PHE A 104 0.90 -13.98 9.10
CA PHE A 104 1.08 -14.17 10.54
C PHE A 104 0.30 -13.11 11.34
N LEU A 105 0.35 -11.85 10.93
CA LEU A 105 -0.42 -10.78 11.56
C LEU A 105 -1.93 -11.02 11.41
N ALA A 106 -2.37 -11.44 10.23
CA ALA A 106 -3.78 -11.77 9.98
C ALA A 106 -4.25 -12.93 10.87
N ASP A 107 -3.42 -13.97 11.05
CA ASP A 107 -3.73 -15.11 11.91
C ASP A 107 -3.82 -14.72 13.38
N ILE A 108 -2.95 -13.82 13.86
CA ILE A 108 -3.04 -13.25 15.22
C ILE A 108 -4.34 -12.48 15.39
N CYS A 109 -4.65 -11.55 14.48
CA CYS A 109 -5.89 -10.76 14.56
C CYS A 109 -7.14 -11.64 14.51
N LYS A 110 -7.14 -12.67 13.69
CA LYS A 110 -8.21 -13.65 13.62
C LYS A 110 -8.38 -14.40 14.94
N SER A 111 -7.29 -14.93 15.50
CA SER A 111 -7.31 -15.62 16.78
C SER A 111 -7.76 -14.72 17.93
N MET A 112 -7.34 -13.47 17.94
CA MET A 112 -7.78 -12.44 18.89
C MET A 112 -9.29 -12.19 18.80
N ASN A 113 -9.82 -12.15 17.56
CA ASN A 113 -11.26 -11.97 17.35
C ASN A 113 -12.05 -13.19 17.79
N GLU A 114 -11.61 -14.39 17.46
CA GLU A 114 -12.25 -15.65 17.89
C GLU A 114 -12.25 -15.82 19.42
N ALA A 115 -11.21 -15.34 20.09
CA ALA A 115 -11.11 -15.33 21.55
C ALA A 115 -11.87 -14.16 22.22
N GLY A 116 -12.42 -13.22 21.46
CA GLY A 116 -13.17 -12.06 21.98
C GLY A 116 -12.29 -10.92 22.51
N TYR A 117 -10.99 -10.94 22.31
CA TYR A 117 -10.08 -9.86 22.72
C TYR A 117 -10.05 -8.68 21.72
N LEU A 118 -10.39 -8.95 20.46
CA LEU A 118 -10.45 -7.94 19.38
C LEU A 118 -11.75 -8.16 18.59
N THR A 119 -12.43 -7.10 18.23
CA THR A 119 -13.61 -7.15 17.37
C THR A 119 -13.29 -6.60 15.99
N ILE A 120 -14.12 -6.93 15.00
CA ILE A 120 -14.00 -6.31 13.66
C ILE A 120 -14.18 -4.79 13.76
N ASP A 121 -15.07 -4.30 14.64
CA ASP A 121 -15.30 -2.87 14.84
C ASP A 121 -14.07 -2.17 15.43
N ASP A 122 -13.32 -2.84 16.31
CA ASP A 122 -12.04 -2.34 16.82
C ASP A 122 -11.04 -2.06 15.69
N LEU A 123 -10.99 -2.89 14.65
CA LEU A 123 -10.07 -2.70 13.51
C LEU A 123 -10.41 -1.44 12.67
N TYR A 124 -11.64 -0.95 12.75
CA TYR A 124 -12.07 0.28 12.07
C TYR A 124 -12.00 1.53 12.95
N THR A 125 -12.02 1.38 14.27
CA THR A 125 -12.21 2.49 15.21
C THR A 125 -10.97 2.79 16.04
N LEU A 126 -10.14 1.80 16.32
CA LEU A 126 -8.93 1.95 17.12
C LEU A 126 -7.72 2.35 16.25
N SER A 127 -6.78 3.03 16.85
CA SER A 127 -5.46 3.27 16.26
C SER A 127 -4.60 1.99 16.28
N GLU A 128 -3.59 1.93 15.42
CA GLU A 128 -2.60 0.84 15.40
C GLU A 128 -2.01 0.57 16.78
N LYS A 129 -1.65 1.64 17.52
CA LYS A 129 -1.11 1.51 18.88
C LYS A 129 -2.08 0.83 19.84
N GLU A 130 -3.36 1.21 19.81
CA GLU A 130 -4.38 0.62 20.68
C GLU A 130 -4.62 -0.86 20.34
N ILE A 131 -4.55 -1.23 19.06
CA ILE A 131 -4.62 -2.64 18.63
C ILE A 131 -3.41 -3.42 19.14
N ILE A 132 -2.20 -2.87 18.98
CA ILE A 132 -0.97 -3.47 19.49
C ILE A 132 -1.05 -3.65 21.02
N ASP A 133 -1.49 -2.63 21.74
CA ASP A 133 -1.65 -2.69 23.20
C ASP A 133 -2.66 -3.78 23.61
N LYS A 134 -3.76 -3.96 22.89
CA LYS A 134 -4.71 -5.06 23.11
C LYS A 134 -4.05 -6.43 22.91
N ILE A 135 -3.25 -6.60 21.87
CA ILE A 135 -2.57 -7.88 21.58
C ILE A 135 -1.54 -8.21 22.68
N ILE A 136 -0.71 -7.24 23.04
CA ILE A 136 0.38 -7.46 24.01
C ILE A 136 -0.15 -7.74 25.42
N ASN A 137 -1.29 -7.13 25.78
CA ASN A 137 -1.88 -7.21 27.11
C ASN A 137 -3.07 -8.19 27.21
N CYS A 138 -3.35 -8.98 26.17
CA CYS A 138 -4.39 -9.98 26.26
C CYS A 138 -4.05 -11.08 27.27
N GLU A 139 -5.06 -11.71 27.86
CA GLU A 139 -4.86 -12.78 28.86
C GLU A 139 -4.25 -14.05 28.25
N ASP A 140 -4.43 -14.25 26.94
CA ASP A 140 -3.81 -15.35 26.21
C ASP A 140 -2.31 -15.09 26.00
N LYS A 141 -1.51 -15.73 26.87
CA LYS A 141 -0.05 -15.61 26.83
C LYS A 141 0.56 -16.11 25.53
N TYR A 142 -0.08 -17.05 24.85
CA TYR A 142 0.44 -17.57 23.58
C TYR A 142 0.30 -16.52 22.48
N LEU A 143 -0.84 -15.86 22.38
CA LEU A 143 -1.07 -14.79 21.41
C LEU A 143 -0.15 -13.59 21.66
N ALA A 144 -0.06 -13.14 22.92
CA ALA A 144 0.83 -12.05 23.30
C ALA A 144 2.30 -12.34 22.98
N GLU A 145 2.79 -13.54 23.30
CA GLU A 145 4.16 -13.95 23.04
C GLU A 145 4.42 -14.15 21.54
N SER A 146 3.46 -14.69 20.79
CA SER A 146 3.57 -14.84 19.33
C SER A 146 3.74 -13.48 18.66
N PHE A 147 3.00 -12.47 19.09
CA PHE A 147 3.16 -11.11 18.56
C PHE A 147 4.51 -10.47 18.95
N ARG A 148 5.00 -10.69 20.18
CA ARG A 148 6.33 -10.18 20.58
C ARG A 148 7.47 -10.78 19.75
N ARG A 149 7.34 -12.03 19.32
CA ARG A 149 8.33 -12.67 18.41
C ARG A 149 8.23 -12.17 16.97
N PHE A 150 7.10 -11.61 16.61
CA PHE A 150 6.87 -10.99 15.31
C PHE A 150 7.57 -9.63 15.18
N GLN A 151 7.66 -8.84 16.25
CA GLN A 151 8.36 -7.55 16.30
C GLN A 151 9.89 -7.71 16.22
#